data_511f29b03be81556efcfd56462377ab4
#
_entry.id   511f29b03be81556efcfd56462377ab4
#
_cell.length_a   1.000
_cell.length_b   1.000
_cell.length_c   1.000
_cell.angle_alpha   90.00
_cell.angle_beta   90.00
_cell.angle_gamma   90.00
#
_symmetry.space_group_name_H-M   'P 1'
#
loop_
_entity.id
_entity.type
_entity.pdbx_description
1 polymer ?
#
loop_
_entity_poly.entity_id
_entity_poly.type
_entity_poly.pdbx_seq_one_letter_code
_entity_poly.pdbx_strand_id
1 'polypeptide(L)'
;EGKETRPPPRYNEATLLMAMETAGKLIDDEELREAMKEGGLGTPATRAETIETLIRREYIERAGKELQPTPKGLQVITMLEAHPLTSAELTGAWEKRLGDIERGSGDRAAFMKEIERFTRETVEKIAALDREKLRPERVELGPCPRCGAETGEIIRENSRAYGCTSWKSREETGCGFVIWKKVAGRSITPELARQLLAQGRTNDVISGFRSRGGKHFRARLVLNAEGQIEFEFPTRSQTAQPAAAE
;
A
#
# COMPACT_ATOMS: atom_id res chain seq x y z
N GLU A 1 37.15 -13.00 8.89
CA GLU A 1 35.86 -12.68 9.53
C GLU A 1 34.80 -12.65 8.45
N GLY A 2 33.84 -13.60 8.51
CA GLY A 2 32.68 -13.58 7.65
C GLY A 2 31.79 -12.40 8.04
N LYS A 3 31.54 -11.46 7.11
CA LYS A 3 30.59 -10.37 7.29
C LYS A 3 29.36 -10.66 6.43
N GLU A 4 28.19 -10.60 7.04
CA GLU A 4 26.92 -10.69 6.34
C GLU A 4 26.49 -9.30 5.86
N THR A 5 26.05 -9.20 4.60
CA THR A 5 25.41 -7.99 4.08
C THR A 5 23.98 -7.91 4.62
N ARG A 6 23.56 -6.73 5.04
CA ARG A 6 22.18 -6.48 5.44
C ARG A 6 21.45 -5.76 4.31
N PRO A 7 20.15 -6.05 4.09
CA PRO A 7 19.36 -5.28 3.14
C PRO A 7 19.32 -3.80 3.56
N PRO A 8 19.20 -2.86 2.59
CA PRO A 8 19.07 -1.45 2.93
C PRO A 8 17.82 -1.20 3.78
N PRO A 9 17.87 -0.21 4.68
CA PRO A 9 16.70 0.15 5.48
C PRO A 9 15.55 0.63 4.58
N ARG A 10 14.32 0.39 5.01
CA ARG A 10 13.13 0.91 4.32
C ARG A 10 13.13 2.43 4.35
N TYR A 11 12.52 3.03 3.34
CA TYR A 11 12.32 4.47 3.32
C TYR A 11 11.35 4.92 4.41
N ASN A 12 11.65 6.08 4.99
CA ASN A 12 10.69 6.93 5.66
C ASN A 12 10.39 8.15 4.78
N GLU A 13 9.50 9.05 5.19
CA GLU A 13 9.13 10.22 4.38
C GLU A 13 10.35 11.09 4.03
N ALA A 14 11.23 11.35 4.99
CA ALA A 14 12.40 12.19 4.78
C ALA A 14 13.41 11.53 3.81
N THR A 15 13.67 10.24 3.97
CA THR A 15 14.59 9.52 3.09
C THR A 15 14.02 9.28 1.70
N LEU A 16 12.69 9.15 1.56
CA LEU A 16 12.04 9.07 0.25
C LEU A 16 12.08 10.43 -0.47
N LEU A 17 11.83 11.53 0.23
CA LEU A 17 12.00 12.89 -0.33
C LEU A 17 13.43 13.12 -0.84
N MET A 18 14.43 12.70 -0.05
CA MET A 18 15.85 12.78 -0.45
C MET A 18 16.13 11.89 -1.67
N ALA A 19 15.58 10.67 -1.72
CA ALA A 19 15.73 9.77 -2.87
C ALA A 19 15.08 10.37 -4.14
N MET A 20 13.93 11.00 -4.03
CA MET A 20 13.31 11.74 -5.16
C MET A 20 14.18 12.89 -5.63
N GLU A 21 14.76 13.66 -4.72
CA GLU A 21 15.67 14.76 -5.03
C GLU A 21 16.94 14.30 -5.75
N THR A 22 17.48 13.17 -5.30
CA THR A 22 18.73 12.62 -5.84
C THR A 22 18.50 11.48 -6.84
N ALA A 23 17.32 11.39 -7.43
CA ALA A 23 16.94 10.28 -8.32
C ALA A 23 17.83 10.14 -9.56
N GLY A 24 18.46 11.23 -10.00
CA GLY A 24 19.48 11.18 -11.05
C GLY A 24 20.63 10.23 -10.75
N LYS A 25 20.94 9.96 -9.48
CA LYS A 25 22.00 9.00 -9.10
C LYS A 25 21.67 7.54 -9.47
N LEU A 26 20.40 7.24 -9.75
CA LEU A 26 19.93 5.92 -10.19
C LEU A 26 20.06 5.72 -11.71
N ILE A 27 20.47 6.75 -12.44
CA ILE A 27 20.61 6.75 -13.90
C ILE A 27 22.06 6.43 -14.27
N ASP A 28 22.26 5.44 -15.11
CA ASP A 28 23.61 5.04 -15.57
C ASP A 28 24.16 6.00 -16.61
N ASP A 29 23.31 6.55 -17.49
CA ASP A 29 23.69 7.51 -18.52
C ASP A 29 24.08 8.86 -17.90
N GLU A 30 25.31 9.31 -18.18
CA GLU A 30 25.89 10.53 -17.60
C GLU A 30 25.17 11.81 -18.04
N GLU A 31 24.73 11.88 -19.31
CA GLU A 31 24.03 13.07 -19.82
C GLU A 31 22.63 13.20 -19.19
N LEU A 32 21.92 12.08 -19.04
CA LEU A 32 20.61 12.05 -18.37
C LEU A 32 20.74 12.33 -16.88
N ARG A 33 21.80 11.81 -16.26
CA ARG A 33 22.12 12.08 -14.86
C ARG A 33 22.35 13.57 -14.61
N GLU A 34 23.12 14.22 -15.46
CA GLU A 34 23.39 15.65 -15.37
C GLU A 34 22.10 16.47 -15.58
N ALA A 35 21.26 16.11 -16.55
CA ALA A 35 19.97 16.77 -16.79
C ALA A 35 19.02 16.67 -15.56
N MET A 36 19.12 15.62 -14.75
CA MET A 36 18.32 15.43 -13.54
C MET A 36 18.98 15.98 -12.26
N LYS A 37 20.19 16.52 -12.34
CA LYS A 37 20.97 16.92 -11.17
C LYS A 37 20.31 18.04 -10.36
N GLU A 38 19.67 18.99 -11.02
CA GLU A 38 19.02 20.13 -10.36
C GLU A 38 17.53 19.85 -10.02
N GLY A 39 16.87 18.96 -10.76
CA GLY A 39 15.42 18.72 -10.65
C GLY A 39 15.03 17.51 -9.83
N GLY A 40 15.68 16.37 -10.03
CA GLY A 40 15.25 15.08 -9.48
C GLY A 40 13.87 14.65 -9.99
N LEU A 41 13.16 13.82 -9.22
CA LEU A 41 11.76 13.46 -9.48
C LEU A 41 10.83 14.44 -8.77
N GLY A 42 10.05 15.18 -9.54
CA GLY A 42 9.18 16.24 -9.06
C GLY A 42 9.93 17.45 -8.52
N THR A 43 9.22 18.54 -8.32
CA THR A 43 9.76 19.75 -7.71
C THR A 43 9.73 19.70 -6.19
N PRO A 44 10.53 20.50 -5.46
CA PRO A 44 10.45 20.57 -4.00
C PRO A 44 9.02 20.80 -3.48
N ALA A 45 8.23 21.60 -4.18
CA ALA A 45 6.85 21.92 -3.80
C ALA A 45 5.89 20.73 -3.99
N THR A 46 6.15 19.82 -4.92
CA THR A 46 5.22 18.73 -5.29
C THR A 46 5.59 17.37 -4.70
N ARG A 47 6.82 17.15 -4.25
CA ARG A 47 7.28 15.85 -3.76
C ARG A 47 6.47 15.34 -2.57
N ALA A 48 6.24 16.21 -1.57
CA ALA A 48 5.47 15.85 -0.39
C ALA A 48 4.02 15.47 -0.75
N GLU A 49 3.36 16.25 -1.61
CA GLU A 49 1.99 15.94 -2.08
C GLU A 49 1.95 14.66 -2.93
N THR A 50 3.01 14.33 -3.65
CA THR A 50 3.11 13.07 -4.38
C THR A 50 3.11 11.88 -3.40
N ILE A 51 3.90 11.93 -2.32
CA ILE A 51 3.92 10.89 -1.29
C ILE A 51 2.54 10.77 -0.62
N GLU A 52 1.92 11.87 -0.22
CA GLU A 52 0.57 11.86 0.35
C GLU A 52 -0.47 11.31 -0.63
N THR A 53 -0.33 11.59 -1.91
CA THR A 53 -1.21 11.04 -2.94
C THR A 53 -1.04 9.53 -3.09
N LEU A 54 0.18 8.99 -3.03
CA LEU A 54 0.44 7.56 -3.05
C LEU A 54 -0.19 6.87 -1.83
N ILE A 55 -0.09 7.49 -0.65
CA ILE A 55 -0.71 6.99 0.59
C ILE A 55 -2.24 7.04 0.49
N ARG A 56 -2.80 8.17 0.06
CA ARG A 56 -4.24 8.37 -0.10
C ARG A 56 -4.85 7.38 -1.11
N ARG A 57 -4.11 7.04 -2.16
CA ARG A 57 -4.49 6.05 -3.16
C ARG A 57 -4.18 4.61 -2.77
N GLU A 58 -3.65 4.40 -1.58
CA GLU A 58 -3.32 3.07 -1.04
C GLU A 58 -2.27 2.31 -1.88
N TYR A 59 -1.32 2.99 -2.51
CA TYR A 59 -0.18 2.36 -3.16
C TYR A 59 0.96 2.08 -2.19
N ILE A 60 1.12 2.96 -1.19
CA ILE A 60 2.04 2.80 -0.06
C ILE A 60 1.29 3.08 1.24
N GLU A 61 1.81 2.58 2.35
CA GLU A 61 1.26 2.84 3.69
C GLU A 61 2.35 3.15 4.70
N ARG A 62 1.95 3.82 5.80
CA ARG A 62 2.83 4.10 6.94
C ARG A 62 2.81 2.93 7.91
N ALA A 63 3.94 2.25 8.08
CA ALA A 63 4.17 1.22 9.08
C ALA A 63 5.11 1.78 10.17
N GLY A 64 4.53 2.39 11.20
CA GLY A 64 5.30 3.15 12.19
C GLY A 64 5.94 4.39 11.58
N LYS A 65 7.28 4.42 11.51
CA LYS A 65 8.06 5.50 10.87
C LYS A 65 8.43 5.20 9.41
N GLU A 66 8.22 3.97 8.97
CA GLU A 66 8.60 3.50 7.64
C GLU A 66 7.45 3.62 6.65
N LEU A 67 7.79 3.73 5.38
CA LEU A 67 6.86 3.60 4.26
C LEU A 67 7.01 2.20 3.67
N GLN A 68 5.88 1.52 3.45
CA GLN A 68 5.84 0.18 2.87
C GLN A 68 4.91 0.16 1.67
N PRO A 69 5.27 -0.57 0.60
CA PRO A 69 4.36 -0.78 -0.52
C PRO A 69 3.21 -1.66 -0.08
N THR A 70 2.00 -1.33 -0.54
CA THR A 70 0.83 -2.21 -0.38
C THR A 70 0.82 -3.28 -1.48
N PRO A 71 0.03 -4.36 -1.34
CA PRO A 71 -0.18 -5.32 -2.43
C PRO A 71 -0.64 -4.65 -3.73
N LYS A 72 -1.49 -3.63 -3.64
CA LYS A 72 -1.94 -2.82 -4.77
C LYS A 72 -0.78 -2.06 -5.44
N GLY A 73 0.10 -1.47 -4.64
CA GLY A 73 1.28 -0.77 -5.16
C GLY A 73 2.24 -1.71 -5.87
N LEU A 74 2.54 -2.85 -5.26
CA LEU A 74 3.38 -3.89 -5.86
C LEU A 74 2.79 -4.37 -7.20
N GLN A 75 1.49 -4.65 -7.24
CA GLN A 75 0.81 -5.10 -8.45
C GLN A 75 0.93 -4.09 -9.59
N VAL A 76 0.75 -2.79 -9.32
CA VAL A 76 0.90 -1.74 -10.36
C VAL A 76 2.31 -1.74 -10.93
N ILE A 77 3.35 -1.85 -10.08
CA ILE A 77 4.73 -1.88 -10.55
C ILE A 77 5.03 -3.15 -11.36
N THR A 78 4.55 -4.31 -10.89
CA THR A 78 4.72 -5.59 -11.62
C THR A 78 4.06 -5.54 -12.99
N MET A 79 2.89 -4.92 -13.13
CA MET A 79 2.21 -4.77 -14.42
C MET A 79 2.93 -3.83 -15.38
N LEU A 80 3.61 -2.84 -14.83
CA LEU A 80 4.39 -1.86 -15.58
C LEU A 80 5.87 -2.25 -15.68
N GLU A 81 6.23 -3.49 -15.29
CA GLU A 81 7.61 -3.98 -15.36
C GLU A 81 8.18 -3.79 -16.79
N ALA A 82 9.40 -3.27 -16.83
CA ALA A 82 10.06 -2.88 -18.09
C ALA A 82 9.36 -1.78 -18.91
N HIS A 83 8.31 -1.12 -18.38
CA HIS A 83 7.74 0.04 -19.05
C HIS A 83 8.50 1.31 -18.65
N PRO A 84 8.81 2.22 -19.60
CA PRO A 84 9.57 3.45 -19.32
C PRO A 84 9.00 4.33 -18.18
N LEU A 85 7.69 4.25 -17.90
CA LEU A 85 7.05 4.94 -16.77
C LEU A 85 7.60 4.55 -15.40
N THR A 86 8.24 3.38 -15.26
CA THR A 86 8.84 2.93 -14.00
C THR A 86 10.30 3.30 -13.85
N SER A 87 10.86 3.99 -14.84
CA SER A 87 12.27 4.35 -14.91
C SER A 87 12.50 5.85 -14.72
N ALA A 88 13.56 6.22 -14.01
CA ALA A 88 14.00 7.60 -13.86
C ALA A 88 14.60 8.14 -15.17
N GLU A 89 15.13 7.26 -16.05
CA GLU A 89 15.72 7.66 -17.34
C GLU A 89 14.71 8.35 -18.25
N LEU A 90 13.43 7.96 -18.22
CA LEU A 90 12.39 8.66 -18.99
C LEU A 90 12.30 10.13 -18.60
N THR A 91 12.30 10.40 -17.30
CA THR A 91 12.27 11.79 -16.78
C THR A 91 13.55 12.51 -17.19
N GLY A 92 14.72 11.89 -17.01
CA GLY A 92 16.01 12.45 -17.44
C GLY A 92 16.06 12.80 -18.93
N ALA A 93 15.56 11.92 -19.79
CA ALA A 93 15.48 12.14 -21.22
C ALA A 93 14.58 13.34 -21.59
N TRP A 94 13.45 13.48 -20.89
CA TRP A 94 12.56 14.62 -21.10
C TRP A 94 13.14 15.93 -20.58
N GLU A 95 13.72 15.93 -19.38
CA GLU A 95 14.38 17.10 -18.80
C GLU A 95 15.54 17.60 -19.70
N LYS A 96 16.36 16.67 -20.22
CA LYS A 96 17.41 17.02 -21.18
C LYS A 96 16.84 17.73 -22.41
N ARG A 97 15.79 17.17 -23.02
CA ARG A 97 15.16 17.75 -24.21
C ARG A 97 14.48 19.08 -23.94
N LEU A 98 13.85 19.23 -22.78
CA LEU A 98 13.28 20.53 -22.37
C LEU A 98 14.36 21.58 -22.18
N GLY A 99 15.48 21.21 -21.57
CA GLY A 99 16.64 22.10 -21.48
C GLY A 99 17.24 22.49 -22.84
N ASP A 100 17.25 21.57 -23.81
CA ASP A 100 17.69 21.88 -25.18
C ASP A 100 16.72 22.86 -25.86
N ILE A 101 15.42 22.71 -25.67
CA ILE A 101 14.41 23.65 -26.19
C ILE A 101 14.56 25.02 -25.54
N GLU A 102 14.79 25.08 -24.22
CA GLU A 102 15.01 26.34 -23.49
C GLU A 102 16.25 27.10 -24.01
N ARG A 103 17.32 26.36 -24.31
CA ARG A 103 18.54 26.92 -24.91
C ARG A 103 18.44 27.27 -26.41
N GLY A 104 17.30 26.98 -27.02
CA GLY A 104 17.05 27.25 -28.44
C GLY A 104 17.70 26.25 -29.42
N SER A 105 18.28 25.16 -28.92
CA SER A 105 18.86 24.06 -29.70
C SER A 105 17.91 22.92 -30.00
N GLY A 106 16.74 22.83 -29.31
CA GLY A 106 15.77 21.79 -29.44
C GLY A 106 14.53 22.17 -30.27
N ASP A 107 13.82 21.14 -30.80
CA ASP A 107 12.57 21.31 -31.54
C ASP A 107 11.36 20.96 -30.62
N ARG A 108 10.64 22.03 -30.21
CA ARG A 108 9.43 21.88 -29.38
C ARG A 108 8.32 21.09 -30.10
N ALA A 109 8.15 21.29 -31.43
CA ALA A 109 7.06 20.62 -32.14
C ALA A 109 7.32 19.11 -32.26
N ALA A 110 8.57 18.71 -32.52
CA ALA A 110 8.99 17.33 -32.55
C ALA A 110 8.84 16.69 -31.16
N PHE A 111 9.23 17.40 -30.09
CA PHE A 111 9.08 16.93 -28.71
C PHE A 111 7.60 16.66 -28.36
N MET A 112 6.70 17.60 -28.68
CA MET A 112 5.27 17.44 -28.40
C MET A 112 4.64 16.26 -29.16
N LYS A 113 5.00 16.05 -30.44
CA LYS A 113 4.54 14.88 -31.21
C LYS A 113 4.99 13.56 -30.59
N GLU A 114 6.20 13.52 -30.05
CA GLU A 114 6.72 12.31 -29.40
C GLU A 114 6.01 12.03 -28.07
N ILE A 115 5.75 13.06 -27.24
CA ILE A 115 4.95 12.91 -26.03
C ILE A 115 3.55 12.41 -26.36
N GLU A 116 2.90 12.95 -27.39
CA GLU A 116 1.58 12.49 -27.83
C GLU A 116 1.61 11.02 -28.25
N ARG A 117 2.60 10.62 -29.08
CA ARG A 117 2.79 9.24 -29.49
C ARG A 117 3.03 8.32 -28.29
N PHE A 118 3.96 8.66 -27.41
CA PHE A 118 4.27 7.92 -26.20
C PHE A 118 3.03 7.73 -25.32
N THR A 119 2.25 8.79 -25.14
CA THR A 119 1.01 8.74 -24.34
C THR A 119 0.00 7.76 -24.96
N ARG A 120 -0.22 7.83 -26.27
CA ARG A 120 -1.13 6.94 -27.00
C ARG A 120 -0.71 5.48 -26.89
N GLU A 121 0.56 5.17 -27.17
CA GLU A 121 1.11 3.83 -27.10
C GLU A 121 1.04 3.28 -25.66
N THR A 122 1.29 4.12 -24.65
CA THR A 122 1.17 3.75 -23.23
C THR A 122 -0.28 3.41 -22.86
N VAL A 123 -1.24 4.23 -23.27
CA VAL A 123 -2.67 3.97 -23.01
C VAL A 123 -3.12 2.68 -23.70
N GLU A 124 -2.72 2.44 -24.94
CA GLU A 124 -3.03 1.22 -25.67
C GLU A 124 -2.46 -0.02 -24.98
N LYS A 125 -1.20 0.03 -24.55
CA LYS A 125 -0.55 -1.07 -23.80
C LYS A 125 -1.26 -1.35 -22.49
N ILE A 126 -1.59 -0.31 -21.70
CA ILE A 126 -2.30 -0.46 -20.43
C ILE A 126 -3.72 -0.98 -20.66
N ALA A 127 -4.42 -0.52 -21.70
CA ALA A 127 -5.76 -0.98 -22.04
C ALA A 127 -5.80 -2.46 -22.49
N ALA A 128 -4.69 -2.94 -23.08
CA ALA A 128 -4.54 -4.33 -23.49
C ALA A 128 -4.18 -5.29 -22.33
N LEU A 129 -3.85 -4.77 -21.15
CA LEU A 129 -3.58 -5.61 -19.97
C LEU A 129 -4.83 -6.38 -19.55
N ASP A 130 -4.65 -7.65 -19.25
CA ASP A 130 -5.71 -8.51 -18.77
C ASP A 130 -6.24 -8.03 -17.42
N ARG A 131 -7.48 -7.55 -17.40
CA ARG A 131 -8.13 -7.03 -16.20
C ARG A 131 -8.28 -8.07 -15.09
N GLU A 132 -8.35 -9.35 -15.41
CA GLU A 132 -8.41 -10.41 -14.39
C GLU A 132 -7.07 -10.53 -13.65
N LYS A 133 -5.94 -10.38 -14.36
CA LYS A 133 -4.60 -10.30 -13.75
C LYS A 133 -4.39 -9.00 -12.94
N LEU A 134 -5.22 -7.98 -13.18
CA LEU A 134 -5.19 -6.70 -12.46
C LEU A 134 -5.95 -6.73 -11.14
N ARG A 135 -6.72 -7.77 -10.88
CA ARG A 135 -7.38 -7.92 -9.58
C ARG A 135 -6.34 -8.36 -8.56
N PRO A 136 -6.14 -7.61 -7.46
CA PRO A 136 -5.26 -8.08 -6.40
C PRO A 136 -5.70 -9.47 -5.98
N GLU A 137 -4.75 -10.38 -5.83
CA GLU A 137 -5.01 -11.70 -5.26
C GLU A 137 -5.72 -11.48 -3.93
N ARG A 138 -7.00 -11.82 -3.91
CA ARG A 138 -7.81 -11.61 -2.72
C ARG A 138 -7.44 -12.70 -1.73
N VAL A 139 -6.87 -12.30 -0.61
CA VAL A 139 -6.55 -13.23 0.46
C VAL A 139 -7.85 -13.88 0.94
N GLU A 140 -7.96 -15.19 0.73
CA GLU A 140 -9.03 -16.00 1.27
C GLU A 140 -8.67 -16.41 2.70
N LEU A 141 -9.58 -16.16 3.62
CA LEU A 141 -9.32 -16.36 5.04
C LEU A 141 -9.97 -17.64 5.60
N GLY A 142 -10.82 -18.29 4.82
CA GLY A 142 -11.53 -19.50 5.20
C GLY A 142 -13.05 -19.38 5.10
N PRO A 143 -13.80 -20.40 5.55
CA PRO A 143 -15.25 -20.43 5.45
C PRO A 143 -15.88 -19.31 6.29
N CYS A 144 -17.00 -18.78 5.81
CA CYS A 144 -17.76 -17.78 6.56
C CYS A 144 -18.35 -18.43 7.84
N PRO A 145 -18.10 -17.88 9.03
CA PRO A 145 -18.62 -18.47 10.28
C PRO A 145 -20.14 -18.38 10.40
N ARG A 146 -20.79 -17.51 9.60
CA ARG A 146 -22.23 -17.29 9.65
C ARG A 146 -23.01 -18.13 8.64
N CYS A 147 -22.49 -18.33 7.43
CA CYS A 147 -23.20 -19.04 6.37
C CYS A 147 -22.32 -20.06 5.62
N GLY A 148 -21.03 -20.10 5.86
CA GLY A 148 -20.12 -20.93 5.07
C GLY A 148 -20.36 -22.43 5.20
N ALA A 149 -20.87 -22.91 6.34
CA ALA A 149 -21.20 -24.30 6.53
C ALA A 149 -22.35 -24.78 5.63
N GLU A 150 -23.29 -23.91 5.33
CA GLU A 150 -24.50 -24.22 4.55
C GLU A 150 -24.32 -23.90 3.06
N THR A 151 -23.62 -22.81 2.76
CA THR A 151 -23.55 -22.23 1.39
C THR A 151 -22.18 -22.39 0.72
N GLY A 152 -21.15 -22.84 1.45
CA GLY A 152 -19.79 -22.88 0.96
C GLY A 152 -19.12 -21.51 0.82
N GLU A 153 -19.78 -20.44 1.26
CA GLU A 153 -19.24 -19.07 1.15
C GLU A 153 -18.02 -18.85 2.06
N ILE A 154 -17.09 -18.08 1.58
CA ILE A 154 -15.81 -17.81 2.24
C ILE A 154 -15.65 -16.35 2.62
N ILE A 155 -14.71 -16.08 3.52
CA ILE A 155 -14.30 -14.72 3.86
C ILE A 155 -13.17 -14.30 2.92
N ARG A 156 -13.35 -13.18 2.23
CA ARG A 156 -12.35 -12.58 1.37
C ARG A 156 -11.96 -11.18 1.83
N GLU A 157 -10.70 -10.88 1.61
CA GLU A 157 -10.17 -9.54 1.83
C GLU A 157 -10.64 -8.57 0.74
N ASN A 158 -11.05 -7.36 1.14
CA ASN A 158 -11.25 -6.21 0.25
C ASN A 158 -10.50 -4.99 0.81
N SER A 159 -10.60 -3.82 0.16
CA SER A 159 -9.88 -2.61 0.57
C SER A 159 -10.18 -2.16 2.01
N ARG A 160 -11.36 -2.42 2.55
CA ARG A 160 -11.82 -1.90 3.84
C ARG A 160 -12.08 -2.96 4.89
N ALA A 161 -12.27 -4.22 4.48
CA ALA A 161 -12.74 -5.27 5.38
C ALA A 161 -12.36 -6.66 4.87
N TYR A 162 -12.55 -7.63 5.75
CA TYR A 162 -12.64 -9.05 5.45
C TYR A 162 -14.13 -9.42 5.50
N GLY A 163 -14.75 -9.66 4.36
CA GLY A 163 -16.19 -9.86 4.22
C GLY A 163 -16.56 -11.19 3.59
N CYS A 164 -17.75 -11.68 3.90
CA CYS A 164 -18.32 -12.85 3.24
C CYS A 164 -18.51 -12.59 1.75
N THR A 165 -18.26 -13.58 0.91
CA THR A 165 -18.44 -13.50 -0.56
C THR A 165 -19.90 -13.26 -0.95
N SER A 166 -20.86 -13.70 -0.14
CA SER A 166 -22.30 -13.38 -0.32
C SER A 166 -22.75 -12.13 0.43
N TRP A 167 -21.79 -11.28 0.88
CA TRP A 167 -22.18 -10.01 1.51
C TRP A 167 -22.92 -9.10 0.53
N LYS A 168 -24.08 -8.64 0.95
CA LYS A 168 -24.89 -7.67 0.23
C LYS A 168 -25.20 -6.48 1.15
N SER A 169 -25.55 -5.34 0.55
CA SER A 169 -25.94 -4.17 1.33
C SER A 169 -27.23 -4.44 2.13
N ARG A 170 -27.49 -3.64 3.15
CA ARG A 170 -28.61 -3.85 4.11
C ARG A 170 -30.00 -4.01 3.49
N GLU A 171 -30.16 -3.66 2.23
CA GLU A 171 -31.43 -3.73 1.49
C GLU A 171 -31.64 -5.05 0.75
N GLU A 172 -30.63 -5.92 0.70
CA GLU A 172 -30.68 -7.22 0.03
C GLU A 172 -30.43 -8.38 0.98
N THR A 173 -31.09 -9.51 0.73
CA THR A 173 -30.88 -10.77 1.49
C THR A 173 -29.51 -11.34 1.20
N GLY A 174 -28.55 -11.07 2.06
CA GLY A 174 -27.17 -11.57 1.99
C GLY A 174 -26.58 -11.80 3.37
N CYS A 175 -25.45 -12.51 3.43
CA CYS A 175 -24.71 -12.67 4.66
C CYS A 175 -24.07 -11.35 5.07
N GLY A 176 -24.47 -10.77 6.20
CA GLY A 176 -23.92 -9.49 6.69
C GLY A 176 -22.58 -9.61 7.42
N PHE A 177 -21.89 -10.77 7.38
CA PHE A 177 -20.65 -10.96 8.12
C PHE A 177 -19.51 -10.12 7.56
N VAL A 178 -18.87 -9.31 8.43
CA VAL A 178 -17.76 -8.45 8.07
C VAL A 178 -16.85 -8.17 9.27
N ILE A 179 -15.54 -8.28 9.06
CA ILE A 179 -14.49 -7.80 9.96
C ILE A 179 -13.86 -6.56 9.33
N TRP A 180 -14.01 -5.39 9.94
CA TRP A 180 -13.42 -4.16 9.44
C TRP A 180 -11.90 -4.17 9.63
N LYS A 181 -11.13 -3.74 8.64
CA LYS A 181 -9.67 -3.60 8.74
C LYS A 181 -9.23 -2.51 9.71
N LYS A 182 -10.10 -1.57 10.05
CA LYS A 182 -9.84 -0.56 11.09
C LYS A 182 -10.85 -0.71 12.22
N VAL A 183 -10.36 -1.03 13.43
CA VAL A 183 -11.14 -1.17 14.65
C VAL A 183 -10.52 -0.31 15.73
N ALA A 184 -11.26 0.68 16.27
CA ALA A 184 -10.78 1.63 17.28
C ALA A 184 -9.42 2.25 16.94
N GLY A 185 -9.24 2.69 15.69
CA GLY A 185 -8.02 3.33 15.19
C GLY A 185 -6.85 2.41 14.85
N ARG A 186 -6.96 1.09 15.15
CA ARG A 186 -5.94 0.09 14.84
C ARG A 186 -6.30 -0.71 13.59
N SER A 187 -5.29 -1.05 12.78
CA SER A 187 -5.43 -1.95 11.64
C SER A 187 -5.47 -3.41 12.10
N ILE A 188 -6.41 -4.17 11.55
CA ILE A 188 -6.55 -5.62 11.73
C ILE A 188 -5.86 -6.28 10.54
N THR A 189 -4.81 -7.05 10.81
CA THR A 189 -4.06 -7.78 9.77
C THR A 189 -4.80 -9.06 9.35
N PRO A 190 -4.46 -9.66 8.19
CA PRO A 190 -5.02 -10.94 7.79
C PRO A 190 -4.81 -12.05 8.83
N GLU A 191 -3.68 -12.04 9.55
CA GLU A 191 -3.35 -13.03 10.59
C GLU A 191 -4.32 -12.90 11.77
N LEU A 192 -4.58 -11.66 12.23
CA LEU A 192 -5.56 -11.41 13.29
C LEU A 192 -6.97 -11.79 12.86
N ALA A 193 -7.33 -11.51 11.61
CA ALA A 193 -8.62 -11.93 11.06
C ALA A 193 -8.76 -13.44 10.99
N ARG A 194 -7.69 -14.18 10.61
CA ARG A 194 -7.69 -15.66 10.66
C ARG A 194 -7.87 -16.21 12.07
N GLN A 195 -7.20 -15.63 13.09
CA GLN A 195 -7.40 -16.02 14.48
C GLN A 195 -8.85 -15.82 14.92
N LEU A 196 -9.45 -14.68 14.61
CA LEU A 196 -10.85 -14.39 14.90
C LEU A 196 -11.80 -15.39 14.24
N LEU A 197 -11.54 -15.73 12.97
CA LEU A 197 -12.38 -16.72 12.25
C LEU A 197 -12.22 -18.15 12.78
N ALA A 198 -11.00 -18.55 13.14
CA ALA A 198 -10.70 -19.91 13.56
C ALA A 198 -11.06 -20.17 15.03
N GLN A 199 -10.87 -19.20 15.91
CA GLN A 199 -10.93 -19.36 17.36
C GLN A 199 -11.98 -18.48 18.04
N GLY A 200 -12.64 -17.60 17.27
CA GLY A 200 -13.56 -16.61 17.79
C GLY A 200 -12.87 -15.47 18.57
N ARG A 201 -11.55 -15.51 18.75
CA ARG A 201 -10.78 -14.49 19.48
C ARG A 201 -9.32 -14.44 19.06
N THR A 202 -8.64 -13.33 19.40
CA THR A 202 -7.18 -13.20 19.22
C THR A 202 -6.43 -13.88 20.37
N ASN A 203 -5.26 -14.47 20.05
CA ASN A 203 -4.43 -15.16 21.04
C ASN A 203 -3.87 -14.21 22.10
N ASP A 204 -3.45 -13.03 21.66
CA ASP A 204 -2.76 -12.05 22.50
C ASP A 204 -3.60 -10.81 22.79
N VAL A 205 -3.21 -10.11 23.85
CA VAL A 205 -3.71 -8.78 24.17
C VAL A 205 -3.04 -7.77 23.25
N ILE A 206 -3.80 -7.18 22.35
CA ILE A 206 -3.32 -6.25 21.33
C ILE A 206 -3.32 -4.83 21.91
N SER A 207 -2.23 -4.09 21.71
CA SER A 207 -2.11 -2.68 22.10
C SER A 207 -2.36 -1.73 20.94
N GLY A 208 -2.55 -0.44 21.21
CA GLY A 208 -2.66 0.61 20.18
C GLY A 208 -4.08 0.92 19.74
N PHE A 209 -5.10 0.41 20.42
CA PHE A 209 -6.47 0.86 20.23
C PHE A 209 -6.67 2.27 20.81
N ARG A 210 -7.59 3.04 20.23
CA ARG A 210 -8.02 4.36 20.72
C ARG A 210 -9.50 4.34 21.05
N SER A 211 -9.85 4.76 22.26
CA SER A 211 -11.24 4.99 22.66
C SER A 211 -11.83 6.21 21.94
N ARG A 212 -13.15 6.39 22.00
CA ARG A 212 -13.82 7.60 21.46
C ARG A 212 -13.31 8.90 22.11
N GLY A 213 -12.86 8.83 23.37
CA GLY A 213 -12.23 9.96 24.08
C GLY A 213 -10.71 10.10 23.84
N GLY A 214 -10.15 9.43 22.85
CA GLY A 214 -8.73 9.54 22.46
C GLY A 214 -7.74 8.76 23.31
N LYS A 215 -8.17 8.12 24.42
CA LYS A 215 -7.29 7.36 25.30
C LYS A 215 -6.85 6.04 24.65
N HIS A 216 -5.57 5.74 24.75
CA HIS A 216 -5.03 4.44 24.29
C HIS A 216 -5.41 3.33 25.27
N PHE A 217 -5.76 2.16 24.73
CA PHE A 217 -6.03 0.98 25.51
C PHE A 217 -5.52 -0.29 24.81
N ARG A 218 -5.51 -1.40 25.55
CA ARG A 218 -5.17 -2.73 25.06
C ARG A 218 -6.29 -3.70 25.40
N ALA A 219 -6.60 -4.61 24.49
CA ALA A 219 -7.62 -5.62 24.66
C ALA A 219 -7.37 -6.81 23.72
N ARG A 220 -7.97 -7.96 24.02
CA ARG A 220 -8.19 -9.00 23.00
C ARG A 220 -9.41 -8.64 22.18
N LEU A 221 -9.41 -9.07 20.93
CA LEU A 221 -10.60 -9.02 20.09
C LEU A 221 -11.32 -10.34 20.18
N VAL A 222 -12.64 -10.29 20.30
CA VAL A 222 -13.52 -11.46 20.35
C VAL A 222 -14.65 -11.24 19.34
N LEU A 223 -15.05 -12.32 18.65
CA LEU A 223 -16.26 -12.31 17.84
C LEU A 223 -17.44 -12.77 18.71
N ASN A 224 -18.47 -11.94 18.78
CA ASN A 224 -19.72 -12.33 19.44
C ASN A 224 -20.57 -13.27 18.53
N ALA A 225 -21.70 -13.72 19.02
CA ALA A 225 -22.59 -14.62 18.31
C ALA A 225 -23.13 -14.04 16.98
N GLU A 226 -23.23 -12.73 16.89
CA GLU A 226 -23.64 -11.99 15.69
C GLU A 226 -22.47 -11.76 14.69
N GLY A 227 -21.23 -12.22 15.03
CA GLY A 227 -20.04 -12.03 14.23
C GLY A 227 -19.47 -10.61 14.26
N GLN A 228 -19.78 -9.84 15.31
CA GLN A 228 -19.23 -8.50 15.52
C GLN A 228 -18.01 -8.57 16.43
N ILE A 229 -17.07 -7.65 16.26
CA ILE A 229 -15.88 -7.57 17.11
C ILE A 229 -16.21 -6.84 18.41
N GLU A 230 -15.89 -7.49 19.51
CA GLU A 230 -15.94 -6.96 20.87
C GLU A 230 -14.53 -6.92 21.50
N PHE A 231 -14.38 -6.11 22.56
CA PHE A 231 -13.13 -5.96 23.29
C PHE A 231 -13.20 -6.71 24.62
N GLU A 232 -12.33 -7.71 24.78
CA GLU A 232 -12.08 -8.37 26.06
C GLU A 232 -10.89 -7.71 26.74
N PHE A 233 -11.12 -7.05 27.86
CA PHE A 233 -10.07 -6.35 28.61
C PHE A 233 -9.33 -7.34 29.53
N PRO A 234 -7.97 -7.26 29.60
CA PRO A 234 -7.19 -8.11 30.50
C PRO A 234 -7.56 -7.83 31.96
N THR A 235 -7.81 -8.88 32.72
CA THR A 235 -8.00 -8.78 34.18
C THR A 235 -6.69 -8.37 34.84
N ARG A 236 -6.76 -7.69 35.99
CA ARG A 236 -5.62 -7.14 36.75
C ARG A 236 -4.47 -8.13 37.02
N SER A 237 -4.72 -9.42 37.01
CA SER A 237 -3.71 -10.47 37.20
C SER A 237 -2.81 -10.75 35.98
N GLN A 238 -3.14 -10.26 34.78
CA GLN A 238 -2.36 -10.47 33.55
C GLN A 238 -1.49 -9.25 33.15
N THR A 239 -1.38 -8.25 34.00
CA THR A 239 -0.66 -7.01 33.71
C THR A 239 0.82 -7.02 34.13
N ALA A 240 1.35 -8.13 34.64
CA ALA A 240 2.73 -8.23 35.12
C ALA A 240 3.59 -9.11 34.19
N GLN A 241 3.84 -8.62 32.95
CA GLN A 241 5.05 -8.96 32.21
C GLN A 241 5.61 -7.68 31.62
N PRO A 242 6.77 -7.17 32.08
CA PRO A 242 7.47 -6.08 31.43
C PRO A 242 7.95 -6.58 30.08
N ALA A 243 7.78 -5.75 29.04
CA ALA A 243 8.42 -5.94 27.76
C ALA A 243 9.93 -6.05 28.00
N ALA A 244 10.53 -7.17 27.61
CA ALA A 244 11.97 -7.29 27.51
C ALA A 244 12.46 -6.25 26.49
N ALA A 245 13.33 -5.39 26.95
CA ALA A 245 14.14 -4.54 26.12
C ALA A 245 15.20 -5.41 25.45
N GLU A 246 15.22 -5.39 24.09
CA GLU A 246 16.40 -5.56 23.26
C GLU A 246 16.19 -4.82 21.93
#